data_615d92ef38d967893707a2ef7d26a4cb
#
_entry.id   615d92ef38d967893707a2ef7d26a4cb
#
_cell.length_a   1.000
_cell.length_b   1.000
_cell.length_c   1.000
_cell.angle_alpha   90.00
_cell.angle_beta   90.00
_cell.angle_gamma   90.00
#
_symmetry.space_group_name_H-M   'P 1'
#
loop_
_entity.id
_entity.type
_entity.pdbx_description
1 polymer ?
#
loop_
_entity_poly.entity_id
_entity_poly.type
_entity_poly.pdbx_seq_one_letter_code
_entity_poly.pdbx_strand_id
1 'polypeptide(L)'
;MRKHMFRWSPARIIAGAFGSISFIGSILLYLPWGHMPGQSITYVDALYTAVSALCVTGLSIVDTAAVFNPFGQAILAVLIQVGGLGVSTMGAGVLLMLGRKVGIRQRNLIHDTMNLDSYSGVVRFLRTLFATTVFIEIIGAFLGYFVFRRDYEMMESIGLSIFHSISSFNNAGLTILTKERSMEMYAEDPFMLILTTALVFVGGLGFIVIRECWVNRFRWRKLSMHSRVSIFMAVFLLIGGAVLLKLTNPISWLVAFFSSQSARSVGYMVYPFESWSPAGLLVMLALMFIGTSTGSTGGGVKTSTVFALVLGVRRVTTNARAEAFHYSLPPLAFRKAAVVVVLAIADIVISTFILLLVCPELSLAEAFTEMMSAFTTVGLSLGTTASLNEWGKLISILVMLTGRMGPMTIATAWYFYEETRARYPEGNVTVG
;
A
#
# COMPACT_ATOMS: atom_id res chain seq x y z
N MET A 1 3.84 6.25 45.26
CA MET A 1 3.18 6.95 44.15
C MET A 1 3.96 6.66 42.87
N ARG A 2 3.62 5.62 42.07
CA ARG A 2 4.18 5.40 40.73
C ARG A 2 3.55 6.43 39.80
N LYS A 3 4.34 7.36 39.27
CA LYS A 3 3.94 8.27 38.20
C LYS A 3 3.38 7.41 37.04
N HIS A 4 2.09 7.47 36.77
CA HIS A 4 1.49 7.02 35.54
C HIS A 4 2.05 7.89 34.40
N MET A 5 3.26 7.54 33.94
CA MET A 5 3.73 8.04 32.66
C MET A 5 2.76 7.50 31.60
N PHE A 6 2.06 8.39 30.97
CA PHE A 6 1.17 8.13 29.82
C PHE A 6 1.97 7.34 28.77
N ARG A 7 1.92 6.01 28.85
CA ARG A 7 2.56 5.12 27.87
C ARG A 7 1.63 5.05 26.67
N TRP A 8 1.93 5.85 25.67
CA TRP A 8 1.23 5.74 24.39
C TRP A 8 1.38 4.31 23.85
N SER A 9 0.28 3.70 23.44
CA SER A 9 0.32 2.40 22.77
C SER A 9 1.12 2.51 21.46
N PRO A 10 1.77 1.43 20.99
CA PRO A 10 2.45 1.42 19.70
C PRO A 10 1.59 1.96 18.55
N ALA A 11 0.31 1.61 18.53
CA ALA A 11 -0.66 2.08 17.56
C ALA A 11 -0.83 3.61 17.57
N ARG A 12 -0.91 4.24 18.76
CA ARG A 12 -1.00 5.71 18.90
C ARG A 12 0.26 6.41 18.43
N ILE A 13 1.42 5.83 18.69
CA ILE A 13 2.70 6.40 18.23
C ILE A 13 2.75 6.38 16.70
N ILE A 14 2.34 5.27 16.08
CA ILE A 14 2.30 5.13 14.63
C ILE A 14 1.32 6.14 14.04
N ALA A 15 0.08 6.21 14.54
CA ALA A 15 -0.93 7.15 14.07
C ALA A 15 -0.48 8.61 14.22
N GLY A 16 0.11 8.98 15.37
CA GLY A 16 0.66 10.31 15.59
C GLY A 16 1.82 10.65 14.66
N ALA A 17 2.68 9.68 14.35
CA ALA A 17 3.78 9.86 13.41
C ALA A 17 3.28 10.05 11.96
N PHE A 18 2.31 9.23 11.51
CA PHE A 18 1.67 9.42 10.20
C PHE A 18 0.99 10.79 10.10
N GLY A 19 0.19 11.17 11.10
CA GLY A 19 -0.46 12.48 11.15
C GLY A 19 0.53 13.66 11.13
N SER A 20 1.62 13.56 11.90
CA SER A 20 2.65 14.62 11.93
C SER A 20 3.38 14.78 10.61
N ILE A 21 3.75 13.66 9.95
CA ILE A 21 4.45 13.70 8.66
C ILE A 21 3.50 14.16 7.56
N SER A 22 2.23 13.74 7.57
CA SER A 22 1.20 14.24 6.65
C SER A 22 1.02 15.75 6.78
N PHE A 23 0.97 16.25 8.01
CA PHE A 23 0.85 17.69 8.28
C PHE A 23 2.08 18.47 7.79
N ILE A 24 3.28 18.00 8.10
CA ILE A 24 4.51 18.65 7.62
C ILE A 24 4.58 18.58 6.09
N GLY A 25 4.30 17.44 5.50
CA GLY A 25 4.28 17.24 4.05
C GLY A 25 3.26 18.16 3.35
N SER A 26 2.08 18.32 3.93
CA SER A 26 1.05 19.21 3.37
C SER A 26 1.48 20.68 3.39
N ILE A 27 2.13 21.14 4.47
CA ILE A 27 2.68 22.50 4.53
C ILE A 27 3.74 22.70 3.46
N LEU A 28 4.68 21.74 3.31
CA LEU A 28 5.74 21.83 2.30
C LEU A 28 5.20 21.85 0.88
N LEU A 29 4.14 21.06 0.59
CA LEU A 29 3.48 21.04 -0.71
C LEU A 29 2.57 22.25 -0.96
N TYR A 30 2.06 22.88 0.10
CA TYR A 30 1.24 24.09 -0.01
C TYR A 30 2.06 25.35 -0.30
N LEU A 31 3.33 25.36 0.10
CA LEU A 31 4.21 26.52 -0.10
C LEU A 31 4.48 26.74 -1.60
N PRO A 32 4.48 28.00 -2.06
CA PRO A 32 4.61 28.34 -3.47
C PRO A 32 5.96 27.93 -4.09
N TRP A 33 6.96 27.66 -3.28
CA TRP A 33 8.29 27.23 -3.76
C TRP A 33 8.28 25.86 -4.45
N GLY A 34 7.30 25.03 -4.15
CA GLY A 34 7.10 23.70 -4.76
C GLY A 34 6.24 23.72 -6.02
N HIS A 35 5.68 24.85 -6.42
CA HIS A 35 4.75 24.94 -7.53
C HIS A 35 5.40 25.46 -8.81
N MET A 36 4.81 25.08 -9.95
CA MET A 36 5.11 25.68 -11.23
C MET A 36 4.65 27.14 -11.24
N PRO A 37 5.29 28.05 -12.03
CA PRO A 37 4.88 29.44 -12.14
C PRO A 37 3.42 29.58 -12.52
N GLY A 38 2.68 30.37 -11.72
CA GLY A 38 1.25 30.63 -11.95
C GLY A 38 0.28 29.54 -11.46
N GLN A 39 0.80 28.47 -10.87
CA GLN A 39 -0.03 27.42 -10.26
C GLN A 39 -0.17 27.64 -8.75
N SER A 40 -1.35 27.30 -8.23
CA SER A 40 -1.64 27.29 -6.79
C SER A 40 -2.63 26.17 -6.48
N ILE A 41 -2.54 25.61 -5.29
CA ILE A 41 -3.47 24.59 -4.81
C ILE A 41 -4.08 25.02 -3.47
N THR A 42 -5.26 24.49 -3.14
CA THR A 42 -5.83 24.71 -1.81
C THR A 42 -5.05 23.92 -0.76
N TYR A 43 -5.16 24.32 0.51
CA TYR A 43 -4.51 23.57 1.59
C TYR A 43 -5.05 22.13 1.70
N VAL A 44 -6.34 21.93 1.44
CA VAL A 44 -6.95 20.59 1.46
C VAL A 44 -6.41 19.71 0.33
N ASP A 45 -6.17 20.27 -0.86
CA ASP A 45 -5.54 19.55 -1.97
C ASP A 45 -4.09 19.19 -1.66
N ALA A 46 -3.34 20.11 -1.02
CA ALA A 46 -1.99 19.83 -0.55
C ALA A 46 -1.97 18.72 0.51
N LEU A 47 -2.91 18.73 1.45
CA LEU A 47 -3.05 17.70 2.47
C LEU A 47 -3.43 16.35 1.86
N TYR A 48 -4.38 16.33 0.93
CA TYR A 48 -4.78 15.13 0.20
C TYR A 48 -3.60 14.50 -0.54
N THR A 49 -2.87 15.32 -1.30
CA THR A 49 -1.71 14.87 -2.07
C THR A 49 -0.58 14.37 -1.15
N ALA A 50 -0.33 15.06 -0.04
CA ALA A 50 0.66 14.62 0.96
C ALA A 50 0.28 13.28 1.60
N VAL A 51 -1.00 13.09 1.96
CA VAL A 51 -1.51 11.85 2.54
C VAL A 51 -1.49 10.73 1.51
N SER A 52 -1.92 10.99 0.28
CA SER A 52 -1.87 10.02 -0.82
C SER A 52 -0.43 9.54 -1.07
N ALA A 53 0.54 10.45 -1.10
CA ALA A 53 1.95 10.12 -1.25
C ALA A 53 2.49 9.33 -0.04
N LEU A 54 2.20 9.77 1.19
CA LEU A 54 2.68 9.10 2.41
C LEU A 54 2.00 7.74 2.63
N CYS A 55 0.70 7.62 2.34
CA CYS A 55 -0.02 6.35 2.42
C CYS A 55 0.28 5.44 1.23
N VAL A 56 1.02 5.96 0.22
CA VAL A 56 1.37 5.21 -0.98
C VAL A 56 0.09 4.76 -1.70
N THR A 57 -0.87 5.68 -1.83
CA THR A 57 -2.20 5.39 -2.39
C THR A 57 -2.26 5.65 -3.90
N GLY A 58 -1.73 6.80 -4.35
CA GLY A 58 -1.75 7.14 -5.77
C GLY A 58 -2.99 7.90 -6.24
N LEU A 59 -4.00 8.10 -5.40
CA LEU A 59 -5.12 8.98 -5.73
C LEU A 59 -4.63 10.42 -5.84
N SER A 60 -4.95 11.10 -6.92
CA SER A 60 -4.52 12.46 -7.19
C SER A 60 -5.68 13.36 -7.57
N ILE A 61 -5.82 14.47 -6.84
CA ILE A 61 -6.80 15.53 -7.14
C ILE A 61 -6.24 16.49 -8.17
N VAL A 62 -4.93 16.71 -8.16
CA VAL A 62 -4.22 17.63 -9.03
C VAL A 62 -3.32 16.87 -10.00
N ASP A 63 -3.07 17.44 -11.16
CA ASP A 63 -2.02 16.96 -12.06
C ASP A 63 -0.66 17.29 -11.44
N THR A 64 0.01 16.26 -10.91
CA THR A 64 1.28 16.41 -10.19
C THR A 64 2.41 16.97 -11.07
N ALA A 65 2.38 16.69 -12.37
CA ALA A 65 3.36 17.21 -13.32
C ALA A 65 3.11 18.69 -13.66
N ALA A 66 1.84 19.07 -13.80
CA ALA A 66 1.48 20.44 -14.14
C ALA A 66 1.60 21.41 -12.96
N VAL A 67 1.37 20.92 -11.73
CA VAL A 67 1.32 21.77 -10.53
C VAL A 67 2.69 21.86 -9.84
N PHE A 68 3.40 20.74 -9.68
CA PHE A 68 4.63 20.70 -8.89
C PHE A 68 5.89 20.81 -9.75
N ASN A 69 6.74 21.74 -9.41
CA ASN A 69 8.08 21.87 -9.97
C ASN A 69 9.01 20.74 -9.44
N PRO A 70 10.26 20.60 -9.91
CA PRO A 70 11.14 19.53 -9.47
C PRO A 70 11.37 19.48 -7.95
N PHE A 71 11.27 20.60 -7.23
CA PHE A 71 11.36 20.64 -5.77
C PHE A 71 10.10 20.02 -5.12
N GLY A 72 8.91 20.37 -5.58
CA GLY A 72 7.66 19.78 -5.12
C GLY A 72 7.59 18.27 -5.44
N GLN A 73 8.06 17.87 -6.62
CA GLN A 73 8.17 16.46 -7.01
C GLN A 73 9.17 15.68 -6.12
N ALA A 74 10.27 16.30 -5.71
CA ALA A 74 11.21 15.71 -4.76
C ALA A 74 10.58 15.53 -3.37
N ILE A 75 9.76 16.47 -2.90
CA ILE A 75 9.00 16.32 -1.64
C ILE A 75 8.04 15.13 -1.74
N LEU A 76 7.31 14.98 -2.86
CA LEU A 76 6.44 13.82 -3.12
C LEU A 76 7.24 12.51 -3.08
N ALA A 77 8.38 12.43 -3.76
CA ALA A 77 9.23 11.25 -3.76
C ALA A 77 9.71 10.88 -2.34
N VAL A 78 10.08 11.87 -1.52
CA VAL A 78 10.46 11.66 -0.11
C VAL A 78 9.26 11.14 0.71
N LEU A 79 8.07 11.71 0.55
CA LEU A 79 6.85 11.24 1.23
C LEU A 79 6.53 9.79 0.86
N ILE A 80 6.61 9.45 -0.43
CA ILE A 80 6.44 8.08 -0.93
C ILE A 80 7.46 7.13 -0.28
N GLN A 81 8.72 7.52 -0.23
CA GLN A 81 9.80 6.71 0.35
C GLN A 81 9.58 6.47 1.86
N VAL A 82 9.19 7.52 2.59
CA VAL A 82 8.86 7.42 4.03
C VAL A 82 7.66 6.51 4.26
N GLY A 83 6.63 6.66 3.45
CA GLY A 83 5.42 5.88 3.53
C GLY A 83 5.61 4.42 3.15
N GLY A 84 6.31 4.15 2.04
CA GLY A 84 6.56 2.80 1.52
C GLY A 84 7.39 1.95 2.47
N LEU A 85 8.49 2.50 2.98
CA LEU A 85 9.35 1.82 3.97
C LEU A 85 8.74 1.77 5.38
N GLY A 86 7.73 2.59 5.62
CA GLY A 86 7.09 2.75 6.92
C GLY A 86 7.79 3.76 7.81
N VAL A 87 6.98 4.62 8.43
CA VAL A 87 7.45 5.78 9.22
C VAL A 87 8.41 5.39 10.34
N SER A 88 8.11 4.30 11.07
CA SER A 88 8.97 3.81 12.16
C SER A 88 10.32 3.31 11.67
N THR A 89 10.33 2.66 10.50
CA THR A 89 11.54 2.13 9.86
C THR A 89 12.42 3.25 9.34
N MET A 90 11.81 4.25 8.69
CA MET A 90 12.53 5.44 8.20
C MET A 90 13.14 6.25 9.34
N GLY A 91 12.38 6.48 10.43
CA GLY A 91 12.91 7.17 11.61
C GLY A 91 14.14 6.47 12.21
N ALA A 92 14.12 5.13 12.27
CA ALA A 92 15.29 4.37 12.71
C ALA A 92 16.44 4.39 11.70
N GLY A 93 16.14 4.41 10.40
CA GLY A 93 17.11 4.52 9.33
C GLY A 93 17.89 5.84 9.41
N VAL A 94 17.19 6.95 9.57
CA VAL A 94 17.81 8.28 9.76
C VAL A 94 18.75 8.30 10.96
N LEU A 95 18.33 7.70 12.10
CA LEU A 95 19.22 7.60 13.28
C LEU A 95 20.47 6.78 13.00
N LEU A 96 20.35 5.68 12.24
CA LEU A 96 21.50 4.86 11.84
C LEU A 96 22.45 5.62 10.91
N MET A 97 21.93 6.42 9.96
CA MET A 97 22.72 7.27 9.07
C MET A 97 23.48 8.35 9.85
N LEU A 98 22.86 8.90 10.91
CA LEU A 98 23.50 9.86 11.83
C LEU A 98 24.46 9.19 12.84
N GLY A 99 24.76 7.90 12.69
CA GLY A 99 25.64 7.14 13.59
C GLY A 99 25.08 6.91 15.00
N ARG A 100 23.79 7.21 15.23
CA ARG A 100 23.12 7.01 16.53
C ARG A 100 22.64 5.58 16.71
N LYS A 101 22.62 5.10 17.96
CA LYS A 101 22.09 3.77 18.31
C LYS A 101 20.55 3.78 18.29
N VAL A 102 19.96 2.77 17.64
CA VAL A 102 18.49 2.55 17.69
C VAL A 102 18.15 2.05 19.10
N GLY A 103 17.34 2.81 19.83
CA GLY A 103 16.90 2.49 21.18
C GLY A 103 15.95 1.28 21.24
N ILE A 104 15.79 0.69 22.43
CA ILE A 104 14.92 -0.50 22.64
C ILE A 104 13.47 -0.19 22.22
N ARG A 105 12.94 0.98 22.55
CA ARG A 105 11.58 1.38 22.18
C ARG A 105 11.38 1.43 20.67
N GLN A 106 12.34 1.92 19.91
CA GLN A 106 12.29 1.96 18.45
C GLN A 106 12.39 0.57 17.83
N ARG A 107 13.24 -0.31 18.41
CA ARG A 107 13.34 -1.71 17.97
C ARG A 107 12.02 -2.45 18.17
N ASN A 108 11.32 -2.20 19.29
CA ASN A 108 10.02 -2.78 19.56
C ASN A 108 8.98 -2.29 18.55
N LEU A 109 8.95 -0.98 18.24
CA LEU A 109 8.04 -0.43 17.22
C LEU A 109 8.27 -1.05 15.83
N ILE A 110 9.53 -1.21 15.43
CA ILE A 110 9.88 -1.84 14.14
C ILE A 110 9.49 -3.31 14.13
N HIS A 111 9.81 -4.03 15.23
CA HIS A 111 9.41 -5.42 15.40
C HIS A 111 7.90 -5.60 15.23
N ASP A 112 7.09 -4.75 15.90
CA ASP A 112 5.62 -4.82 15.85
C ASP A 112 5.07 -4.39 14.48
N THR A 113 5.63 -3.34 13.87
CA THR A 113 5.19 -2.82 12.56
C THR A 113 5.51 -3.80 11.42
N MET A 114 6.67 -4.46 11.50
CA MET A 114 7.14 -5.39 10.46
C MET A 114 6.79 -6.85 10.78
N ASN A 115 6.11 -7.13 11.91
CA ASN A 115 5.82 -8.48 12.39
C ASN A 115 7.04 -9.41 12.36
N LEU A 116 8.16 -8.95 12.94
CA LEU A 116 9.39 -9.73 12.99
C LEU A 116 9.29 -10.81 14.08
N ASP A 117 9.85 -11.99 13.82
CA ASP A 117 9.84 -13.11 14.79
C ASP A 117 10.81 -12.91 15.98
N SER A 118 11.80 -12.01 15.86
CA SER A 118 12.84 -11.81 16.87
C SER A 118 13.31 -10.36 16.95
N TYR A 119 13.59 -9.90 18.15
CA TYR A 119 14.23 -8.59 18.41
C TYR A 119 15.72 -8.57 18.03
N SER A 120 16.34 -9.73 17.93
CA SER A 120 17.74 -9.82 17.54
C SER A 120 17.91 -9.55 16.04
N GLY A 121 18.90 -8.72 15.69
CA GLY A 121 19.21 -8.43 14.29
C GLY A 121 18.36 -7.37 13.61
N VAL A 122 17.46 -6.67 14.32
CA VAL A 122 16.64 -5.56 13.76
C VAL A 122 17.51 -4.51 13.04
N VAL A 123 18.65 -4.12 13.62
CA VAL A 123 19.56 -3.13 12.98
C VAL A 123 20.16 -3.68 11.68
N ARG A 124 20.55 -4.96 11.66
CA ARG A 124 21.07 -5.61 10.44
C ARG A 124 19.96 -5.73 9.38
N PHE A 125 18.76 -6.07 9.80
CA PHE A 125 17.58 -6.09 8.93
C PHE A 125 17.34 -4.73 8.30
N LEU A 126 17.34 -3.64 9.08
CA LEU A 126 17.17 -2.28 8.59
C LEU A 126 18.22 -1.89 7.53
N ARG A 127 19.51 -2.17 7.81
CA ARG A 127 20.57 -1.89 6.83
C ARG A 127 20.35 -2.65 5.53
N THR A 128 19.99 -3.92 5.61
CA THR A 128 19.71 -4.73 4.42
C THR A 128 18.49 -4.18 3.68
N LEU A 129 17.43 -3.79 4.40
CA LEU A 129 16.22 -3.22 3.84
C LEU A 129 16.55 -1.95 3.02
N PHE A 130 17.25 -0.96 3.63
CA PHE A 130 17.63 0.27 2.94
C PHE A 130 18.55 0.01 1.75
N ALA A 131 19.57 -0.83 1.92
CA ALA A 131 20.49 -1.17 0.84
C ALA A 131 19.77 -1.84 -0.34
N THR A 132 18.86 -2.78 -0.06
CA THR A 132 18.09 -3.47 -1.09
C THR A 132 17.12 -2.53 -1.80
N THR A 133 16.44 -1.65 -1.07
CA THR A 133 15.54 -0.64 -1.64
C THR A 133 16.28 0.26 -2.61
N VAL A 134 17.34 0.92 -2.14
CA VAL A 134 18.14 1.84 -2.97
C VAL A 134 18.73 1.11 -4.19
N PHE A 135 19.19 -0.11 -4.02
CA PHE A 135 19.75 -0.91 -5.11
C PHE A 135 18.70 -1.20 -6.20
N ILE A 136 17.49 -1.62 -5.81
CA ILE A 136 16.41 -1.91 -6.76
C ILE A 136 15.93 -0.63 -7.43
N GLU A 137 15.79 0.46 -6.68
CA GLU A 137 15.37 1.76 -7.20
C GLU A 137 16.38 2.34 -8.19
N ILE A 138 17.69 2.20 -7.93
CA ILE A 138 18.74 2.60 -8.88
C ILE A 138 18.64 1.79 -10.18
N ILE A 139 18.46 0.47 -10.09
CA ILE A 139 18.29 -0.39 -11.29
C ILE A 139 17.03 0.03 -12.05
N GLY A 140 15.91 0.23 -11.35
CA GLY A 140 14.66 0.66 -11.95
C GLY A 140 14.80 2.02 -12.65
N ALA A 141 15.44 2.99 -12.01
CA ALA A 141 15.71 4.30 -12.59
C ALA A 141 16.63 4.21 -13.81
N PHE A 142 17.70 3.41 -13.72
CA PHE A 142 18.63 3.20 -14.85
C PHE A 142 17.91 2.59 -16.06
N LEU A 143 17.10 1.55 -15.86
CA LEU A 143 16.37 0.91 -16.95
C LEU A 143 15.24 1.81 -17.48
N GLY A 144 14.52 2.52 -16.60
CA GLY A 144 13.47 3.47 -16.98
C GLY A 144 14.00 4.67 -17.78
N TYR A 145 15.24 5.09 -17.53
CA TYR A 145 15.87 6.16 -18.28
C TYR A 145 15.91 5.88 -19.80
N PHE A 146 16.17 4.64 -20.21
CA PHE A 146 16.19 4.28 -21.64
C PHE A 146 14.81 4.35 -22.30
N VAL A 147 13.74 4.20 -21.52
CA VAL A 147 12.36 4.40 -22.01
C VAL A 147 12.06 5.88 -22.13
N PHE A 148 12.17 6.63 -21.04
CA PHE A 148 11.81 8.05 -21.03
C PHE A 148 12.71 8.90 -21.94
N ARG A 149 13.96 8.51 -22.17
CA ARG A 149 14.89 9.22 -23.08
C ARG A 149 14.44 9.24 -24.55
N ARG A 150 13.48 8.40 -24.91
CA ARG A 150 12.89 8.39 -26.28
C ARG A 150 11.97 9.59 -26.49
N ASP A 151 11.31 10.07 -25.43
CA ASP A 151 10.20 11.02 -25.50
C ASP A 151 10.52 12.36 -24.81
N TYR A 152 11.55 12.39 -23.95
CA TYR A 152 11.88 13.54 -23.10
C TYR A 152 13.35 13.92 -23.22
N GLU A 153 13.68 15.15 -22.85
CA GLU A 153 15.06 15.63 -22.73
C GLU A 153 15.84 14.89 -21.63
N MET A 154 17.17 14.94 -21.69
CA MET A 154 18.05 14.18 -20.80
C MET A 154 17.77 14.43 -19.33
N MET A 155 17.68 15.68 -18.89
CA MET A 155 17.46 16.03 -17.48
C MET A 155 16.08 15.63 -17.00
N GLU A 156 15.08 15.84 -17.82
CA GLU A 156 13.70 15.43 -17.54
C GLU A 156 13.57 13.91 -17.46
N SER A 157 14.20 13.18 -18.38
CA SER A 157 14.22 11.71 -18.39
C SER A 157 14.86 11.12 -17.13
N ILE A 158 15.90 11.77 -16.58
CA ILE A 158 16.52 11.37 -15.31
C ILE A 158 15.53 11.58 -14.15
N GLY A 159 14.87 12.74 -14.09
CA GLY A 159 13.87 13.02 -13.05
C GLY A 159 12.71 12.05 -13.10
N LEU A 160 12.12 11.83 -14.29
CA LEU A 160 11.02 10.90 -14.53
C LEU A 160 11.40 9.47 -14.13
N SER A 161 12.57 8.99 -14.54
CA SER A 161 13.00 7.62 -14.25
C SER A 161 13.25 7.37 -12.77
N ILE A 162 13.83 8.33 -12.06
CA ILE A 162 14.03 8.25 -10.60
C ILE A 162 12.68 8.23 -9.89
N PHE A 163 11.80 9.19 -10.22
CA PHE A 163 10.47 9.27 -9.60
C PHE A 163 9.64 8.02 -9.88
N HIS A 164 9.60 7.57 -11.14
CA HIS A 164 8.88 6.36 -11.54
C HIS A 164 9.38 5.12 -10.82
N SER A 165 10.70 4.97 -10.68
CA SER A 165 11.29 3.84 -9.96
C SER A 165 10.92 3.84 -8.48
N ILE A 166 11.02 5.00 -7.81
CA ILE A 166 10.63 5.17 -6.40
C ILE A 166 9.13 4.88 -6.24
N SER A 167 8.28 5.49 -7.08
CA SER A 167 6.84 5.31 -7.02
C SER A 167 6.42 3.85 -7.27
N SER A 168 7.01 3.20 -8.27
CA SER A 168 6.70 1.80 -8.62
C SER A 168 7.15 0.81 -7.56
N PHE A 169 8.40 0.91 -7.08
CA PHE A 169 8.91 0.01 -6.05
C PHE A 169 8.17 0.16 -4.72
N ASN A 170 7.85 1.40 -4.33
CA ASN A 170 7.05 1.65 -3.13
C ASN A 170 5.55 1.40 -3.33
N ASN A 171 5.10 1.04 -4.53
CA ASN A 171 3.69 0.81 -4.88
C ASN A 171 2.82 2.07 -4.68
N ALA A 172 3.33 3.26 -4.99
CA ALA A 172 2.66 4.52 -4.72
C ALA A 172 1.68 4.97 -5.81
N GLY A 173 1.94 4.62 -7.08
CA GLY A 173 1.05 4.95 -8.19
C GLY A 173 1.01 6.42 -8.62
N LEU A 174 1.66 7.31 -7.89
CA LEU A 174 1.81 8.69 -8.32
C LEU A 174 2.79 8.77 -9.49
N THR A 175 2.46 9.61 -10.47
CA THR A 175 3.29 9.88 -11.63
C THR A 175 3.51 11.38 -11.79
N ILE A 176 4.65 11.76 -12.33
CA ILE A 176 4.96 13.12 -12.76
C ILE A 176 4.93 13.24 -14.29
N LEU A 177 4.29 12.29 -14.97
CA LEU A 177 3.92 12.40 -16.37
C LEU A 177 2.71 13.32 -16.48
N THR A 178 2.67 14.20 -17.48
CA THR A 178 1.51 15.05 -17.74
C THR A 178 0.30 14.19 -18.15
N LYS A 179 -0.92 14.72 -17.97
CA LYS A 179 -2.16 14.01 -18.40
C LYS A 179 -2.14 13.58 -19.86
N GLU A 180 -1.54 14.40 -20.72
CA GLU A 180 -1.38 14.10 -22.14
C GLU A 180 -0.40 12.96 -22.40
N ARG A 181 0.51 12.71 -21.46
CA ARG A 181 1.56 11.67 -21.53
C ARG A 181 1.50 10.75 -20.30
N SER A 182 0.29 10.26 -19.99
CA SER A 182 0.07 9.31 -18.89
C SER A 182 0.71 7.96 -19.15
N MET A 183 0.64 7.04 -18.18
CA MET A 183 1.09 5.66 -18.38
C MET A 183 0.39 4.93 -19.55
N GLU A 184 -0.77 5.44 -20.00
CA GLU A 184 -1.49 4.94 -21.18
C GLU A 184 -0.68 5.06 -22.46
N MET A 185 0.18 6.09 -22.58
CA MET A 185 1.11 6.25 -23.70
C MET A 185 2.05 5.04 -23.85
N TYR A 186 2.37 4.37 -22.76
CA TYR A 186 3.25 3.20 -22.72
C TYR A 186 2.48 1.86 -22.74
N ALA A 187 1.18 1.86 -23.07
CA ALA A 187 0.36 0.63 -23.09
C ALA A 187 0.87 -0.42 -24.09
N GLU A 188 1.54 0.03 -25.15
CA GLU A 188 2.13 -0.83 -26.17
C GLU A 188 3.65 -1.04 -26.02
N ASP A 189 4.30 -0.42 -25.01
CA ASP A 189 5.73 -0.63 -24.74
C ASP A 189 5.95 -1.81 -23.78
N PRO A 190 6.37 -2.99 -24.29
CA PRO A 190 6.55 -4.18 -23.48
C PRO A 190 7.62 -4.00 -22.40
N PHE A 191 8.67 -3.23 -22.70
CA PHE A 191 9.78 -3.03 -21.76
C PHE A 191 9.32 -2.20 -20.55
N MET A 192 8.58 -1.11 -20.80
CA MET A 192 8.02 -0.28 -19.71
C MET A 192 7.05 -1.06 -18.85
N LEU A 193 6.13 -1.82 -19.45
CA LEU A 193 5.15 -2.62 -18.72
C LEU A 193 5.81 -3.72 -17.87
N ILE A 194 6.80 -4.43 -18.43
CA ILE A 194 7.53 -5.49 -17.70
C ILE A 194 8.36 -4.88 -16.55
N LEU A 195 9.08 -3.79 -16.81
CA LEU A 195 9.90 -3.09 -15.81
C LEU A 195 9.05 -2.64 -14.64
N THR A 196 7.95 -1.94 -14.92
CA THR A 196 7.05 -1.45 -13.89
C THR A 196 6.40 -2.60 -13.12
N THR A 197 5.90 -3.64 -13.83
CA THR A 197 5.34 -4.83 -13.19
C THR A 197 6.35 -5.51 -12.26
N ALA A 198 7.60 -5.62 -12.67
CA ALA A 198 8.65 -6.23 -11.86
C ALA A 198 8.97 -5.41 -10.60
N LEU A 199 9.09 -4.07 -10.71
CA LEU A 199 9.32 -3.18 -9.57
C LEU A 199 8.18 -3.28 -8.56
N VAL A 200 6.93 -3.17 -9.03
CA VAL A 200 5.71 -3.29 -8.21
C VAL A 200 5.59 -4.66 -7.56
N PHE A 201 5.88 -5.74 -8.31
CA PHE A 201 5.84 -7.10 -7.79
C PHE A 201 6.85 -7.31 -6.67
N VAL A 202 8.10 -6.89 -6.88
CA VAL A 202 9.16 -7.04 -5.87
C VAL A 202 8.86 -6.22 -4.62
N GLY A 203 8.44 -4.95 -4.77
CA GLY A 203 8.01 -4.11 -3.65
C GLY A 203 6.85 -4.72 -2.86
N GLY A 204 5.90 -5.34 -3.57
CA GLY A 204 4.73 -6.00 -2.98
C GLY A 204 4.99 -7.35 -2.31
N LEU A 205 6.13 -8.01 -2.55
CA LEU A 205 6.48 -9.27 -1.88
C LEU A 205 6.79 -9.11 -0.39
N GLY A 206 7.32 -7.97 0.01
CA GLY A 206 7.72 -7.67 1.38
C GLY A 206 9.20 -7.92 1.67
N PHE A 207 9.76 -7.07 2.53
CA PHE A 207 11.20 -7.03 2.81
C PHE A 207 11.75 -8.29 3.46
N ILE A 208 10.94 -8.98 4.27
CA ILE A 208 11.31 -10.27 4.89
C ILE A 208 11.49 -11.33 3.80
N VAL A 209 10.56 -11.39 2.85
CA VAL A 209 10.58 -12.34 1.73
C VAL A 209 11.79 -12.09 0.84
N ILE A 210 12.04 -10.82 0.47
CA ILE A 210 13.18 -10.43 -0.37
C ILE A 210 14.50 -10.86 0.31
N ARG A 211 14.64 -10.56 1.62
CA ARG A 211 15.82 -10.94 2.40
C ARG A 211 16.00 -12.45 2.46
N GLU A 212 14.93 -13.20 2.74
CA GLU A 212 15.00 -14.68 2.80
C GLU A 212 15.37 -15.28 1.45
N CYS A 213 14.80 -14.79 0.37
CA CYS A 213 15.16 -15.21 -0.99
C CYS A 213 16.64 -14.97 -1.28
N TRP A 214 17.16 -13.80 -0.90
CA TRP A 214 18.57 -13.46 -1.10
C TRP A 214 19.51 -14.35 -0.28
N VAL A 215 19.28 -14.47 1.03
CA VAL A 215 20.11 -15.25 1.96
C VAL A 215 20.08 -16.74 1.62
N ASN A 216 18.92 -17.27 1.28
CA ASN A 216 18.74 -18.69 0.96
C ASN A 216 18.99 -19.01 -0.52
N ARG A 217 19.45 -18.05 -1.34
CA ARG A 217 19.72 -18.20 -2.78
C ARG A 217 18.53 -18.82 -3.53
N PHE A 218 17.31 -18.31 -3.25
CA PHE A 218 16.04 -18.78 -3.84
C PHE A 218 15.71 -20.26 -3.64
N ARG A 219 16.33 -20.94 -2.67
CA ARG A 219 16.03 -22.33 -2.36
C ARG A 219 14.69 -22.45 -1.64
N TRP A 220 13.63 -22.83 -2.37
CA TRP A 220 12.25 -22.91 -1.89
C TRP A 220 12.10 -23.63 -0.54
N ARG A 221 12.81 -24.78 -0.37
CA ARG A 221 12.75 -25.60 0.84
C ARG A 221 13.32 -24.92 2.10
N LYS A 222 14.12 -23.88 1.93
CA LYS A 222 14.72 -23.12 3.05
C LYS A 222 13.94 -21.85 3.42
N LEU A 223 12.90 -21.50 2.64
CA LEU A 223 12.07 -20.35 2.94
C LEU A 223 11.09 -20.67 4.08
N SER A 224 10.78 -19.66 4.90
CA SER A 224 9.76 -19.74 5.93
C SER A 224 8.36 -19.97 5.32
N MET A 225 7.40 -20.41 6.13
CA MET A 225 6.00 -20.53 5.72
C MET A 225 5.49 -19.19 5.19
N HIS A 226 5.79 -18.10 5.89
CA HIS A 226 5.39 -16.74 5.48
C HIS A 226 5.87 -16.40 4.07
N SER A 227 7.16 -16.62 3.78
CA SER A 227 7.73 -16.33 2.46
C SER A 227 7.14 -17.21 1.35
N ARG A 228 6.89 -18.49 1.62
CA ARG A 228 6.25 -19.39 0.64
C ARG A 228 4.81 -18.97 0.34
N VAL A 229 4.03 -18.64 1.37
CA VAL A 229 2.66 -18.14 1.21
C VAL A 229 2.64 -16.83 0.43
N SER A 230 3.52 -15.89 0.77
CA SER A 230 3.62 -14.59 0.10
C SER A 230 3.93 -14.72 -1.38
N ILE A 231 4.93 -15.52 -1.74
CA ILE A 231 5.31 -15.75 -3.15
C ILE A 231 4.19 -16.48 -3.89
N PHE A 232 3.65 -17.57 -3.29
CA PHE A 232 2.56 -18.34 -3.90
C PHE A 232 1.35 -17.45 -4.20
N MET A 233 0.88 -16.68 -3.21
CA MET A 233 -0.28 -15.80 -3.37
C MET A 233 0.00 -14.68 -4.37
N ALA A 234 1.22 -14.10 -4.38
CA ALA A 234 1.59 -13.06 -5.33
C ALA A 234 1.53 -13.56 -6.77
N VAL A 235 2.09 -14.73 -7.05
CA VAL A 235 2.06 -15.35 -8.39
C VAL A 235 0.66 -15.82 -8.75
N PHE A 236 -0.06 -16.45 -7.82
CA PHE A 236 -1.42 -16.93 -8.03
C PHE A 236 -2.39 -15.79 -8.42
N LEU A 237 -2.34 -14.68 -7.68
CA LEU A 237 -3.18 -13.52 -7.95
C LEU A 237 -2.77 -12.79 -9.23
N LEU A 238 -1.47 -12.70 -9.53
CA LEU A 238 -0.98 -12.11 -10.77
C LEU A 238 -1.50 -12.89 -11.99
N ILE A 239 -1.33 -14.20 -12.02
CA ILE A 239 -1.74 -15.05 -13.14
C ILE A 239 -3.27 -15.15 -13.18
N GLY A 240 -3.90 -15.47 -12.05
CA GLY A 240 -5.36 -15.62 -11.97
C GLY A 240 -6.09 -14.33 -12.33
N GLY A 241 -5.63 -13.20 -11.81
CA GLY A 241 -6.17 -11.89 -12.15
C GLY A 241 -5.99 -11.57 -13.64
N ALA A 242 -4.81 -11.79 -14.20
CA ALA A 242 -4.54 -11.56 -15.63
C ALA A 242 -5.46 -12.42 -16.52
N VAL A 243 -5.65 -13.69 -16.18
CA VAL A 243 -6.57 -14.57 -16.92
C VAL A 243 -8.01 -14.05 -16.85
N LEU A 244 -8.50 -13.71 -15.67
CA LEU A 244 -9.86 -13.20 -15.50
C LEU A 244 -10.06 -11.86 -16.23
N LEU A 245 -9.09 -10.94 -16.16
CA LEU A 245 -9.16 -9.66 -16.85
C LEU A 245 -9.12 -9.84 -18.38
N LYS A 246 -8.32 -10.76 -18.88
CA LYS A 246 -8.28 -11.10 -20.31
C LYS A 246 -9.58 -11.74 -20.81
N LEU A 247 -10.25 -12.54 -19.98
CA LEU A 247 -11.54 -13.15 -20.32
C LEU A 247 -12.68 -12.14 -20.35
N THR A 248 -12.60 -11.09 -19.54
CA THR A 248 -13.66 -10.09 -19.39
C THR A 248 -13.50 -8.86 -20.32
N ASN A 249 -12.30 -8.65 -20.87
CA ASN A 249 -12.00 -7.47 -21.69
C ASN A 249 -11.10 -7.82 -22.90
N PRO A 250 -11.25 -7.13 -24.04
CA PRO A 250 -10.46 -7.36 -25.25
C PRO A 250 -9.07 -6.70 -25.19
N ILE A 251 -8.31 -6.94 -24.12
CA ILE A 251 -6.96 -6.38 -23.89
C ILE A 251 -5.86 -7.39 -24.24
N SER A 252 -4.63 -6.92 -24.48
CA SER A 252 -3.48 -7.81 -24.68
C SER A 252 -3.13 -8.58 -23.38
N TRP A 253 -2.45 -9.72 -23.48
CA TRP A 253 -1.96 -10.45 -22.32
C TRP A 253 -1.04 -9.61 -21.45
N LEU A 254 -0.18 -8.80 -22.07
CA LEU A 254 0.76 -7.95 -21.34
C LEU A 254 0.02 -6.88 -20.51
N VAL A 255 -0.98 -6.22 -21.11
CA VAL A 255 -1.87 -5.29 -20.39
C VAL A 255 -2.64 -6.00 -19.29
N ALA A 256 -3.11 -7.24 -19.51
CA ALA A 256 -3.80 -8.01 -18.49
C ALA A 256 -2.90 -8.33 -17.27
N PHE A 257 -1.66 -8.76 -17.50
CA PHE A 257 -0.67 -8.99 -16.44
C PHE A 257 -0.33 -7.69 -15.69
N PHE A 258 -0.08 -6.61 -16.43
CA PHE A 258 0.19 -5.31 -15.85
C PHE A 258 -0.98 -4.84 -14.98
N SER A 259 -2.21 -4.84 -15.52
CA SER A 259 -3.41 -4.40 -14.80
C SER A 259 -3.71 -5.27 -13.59
N SER A 260 -3.50 -6.59 -13.69
CA SER A 260 -3.63 -7.50 -12.54
C SER A 260 -2.66 -7.15 -11.41
N GLN A 261 -1.41 -6.81 -11.73
CA GLN A 261 -0.44 -6.39 -10.71
C GLN A 261 -0.75 -4.99 -10.20
N SER A 262 -1.09 -4.07 -11.09
CA SER A 262 -1.40 -2.69 -10.77
C SER A 262 -2.60 -2.56 -9.83
N ALA A 263 -3.68 -3.29 -10.10
CA ALA A 263 -4.89 -3.31 -9.28
C ALA A 263 -4.67 -3.72 -7.83
N ARG A 264 -3.61 -4.47 -7.55
CA ARG A 264 -3.34 -4.95 -6.19
C ARG A 264 -2.69 -3.92 -5.28
N SER A 265 -2.01 -2.91 -5.83
CA SER A 265 -1.29 -2.00 -4.94
C SER A 265 -0.77 -0.70 -5.52
N VAL A 266 -0.62 -0.52 -6.83
CA VAL A 266 0.04 0.67 -7.37
C VAL A 266 -0.90 1.61 -8.13
N GLY A 267 -1.95 1.07 -8.76
CA GLY A 267 -2.96 1.89 -9.41
C GLY A 267 -2.55 2.58 -10.71
N TYR A 268 -1.44 2.22 -11.32
CA TYR A 268 -1.12 2.72 -12.66
C TYR A 268 -2.12 2.19 -13.68
N MET A 269 -2.62 3.07 -14.54
CA MET A 269 -3.52 2.72 -15.64
C MET A 269 -2.79 2.80 -16.98
N VAL A 270 -2.92 1.75 -17.77
CA VAL A 270 -2.50 1.68 -19.19
C VAL A 270 -3.67 1.38 -20.11
N TYR A 271 -4.82 1.07 -19.54
CA TYR A 271 -6.11 0.91 -20.21
C TYR A 271 -7.13 1.74 -19.42
N PRO A 272 -7.89 2.63 -20.07
CA PRO A 272 -8.80 3.55 -19.38
C PRO A 272 -9.75 2.81 -18.45
N PHE A 273 -9.83 3.22 -17.19
CA PHE A 273 -10.58 2.48 -16.17
C PHE A 273 -12.09 2.48 -16.46
N GLU A 274 -12.58 3.52 -17.14
CA GLU A 274 -13.97 3.66 -17.59
C GLU A 274 -14.34 2.66 -18.71
N SER A 275 -13.33 2.15 -19.42
CA SER A 275 -13.51 1.20 -20.54
C SER A 275 -13.61 -0.24 -20.07
N TRP A 276 -13.43 -0.52 -18.77
CA TRP A 276 -13.57 -1.88 -18.24
C TRP A 276 -15.02 -2.34 -18.25
N SER A 277 -15.24 -3.58 -18.68
CA SER A 277 -16.56 -4.22 -18.54
C SER A 277 -16.97 -4.31 -17.06
N PRO A 278 -18.28 -4.35 -16.74
CA PRO A 278 -18.71 -4.54 -15.34
C PRO A 278 -18.10 -5.77 -14.66
N ALA A 279 -17.91 -6.86 -15.42
CA ALA A 279 -17.24 -8.05 -14.92
C ALA A 279 -15.75 -7.81 -14.69
N GLY A 280 -15.07 -7.08 -15.58
CA GLY A 280 -13.69 -6.66 -15.42
C GLY A 280 -13.50 -5.75 -14.21
N LEU A 281 -14.41 -4.79 -14.01
CA LEU A 281 -14.41 -3.92 -12.85
C LEU A 281 -14.56 -4.73 -11.54
N LEU A 282 -15.44 -5.73 -11.50
CA LEU A 282 -15.59 -6.60 -10.33
C LEU A 282 -14.28 -7.36 -10.02
N VAL A 283 -13.59 -7.87 -11.05
CA VAL A 283 -12.28 -8.53 -10.89
C VAL A 283 -11.26 -7.54 -10.34
N MET A 284 -11.21 -6.30 -10.86
CA MET A 284 -10.32 -5.25 -10.38
C MET A 284 -10.58 -4.94 -8.90
N LEU A 285 -11.84 -4.74 -8.51
CA LEU A 285 -12.24 -4.51 -7.11
C LEU A 285 -11.83 -5.66 -6.19
N ALA A 286 -11.99 -6.91 -6.63
CA ALA A 286 -11.56 -8.08 -5.87
C ALA A 286 -10.03 -8.13 -5.70
N LEU A 287 -9.27 -7.79 -6.76
CA LEU A 287 -7.81 -7.68 -6.70
C LEU A 287 -7.36 -6.53 -5.81
N MET A 288 -8.04 -5.37 -5.86
CA MET A 288 -7.78 -4.22 -4.99
C MET A 288 -7.95 -4.60 -3.51
N PHE A 289 -9.04 -5.32 -3.18
CA PHE A 289 -9.28 -5.77 -1.81
C PHE A 289 -8.16 -6.67 -1.28
N ILE A 290 -7.64 -7.58 -2.14
CA ILE A 290 -6.52 -8.47 -1.81
C ILE A 290 -5.20 -7.77 -2.19
N GLY A 291 -4.72 -6.92 -1.32
CA GLY A 291 -3.49 -6.14 -1.52
C GLY A 291 -2.22 -6.99 -1.59
N THR A 292 -1.17 -6.49 -0.99
CA THR A 292 0.18 -7.06 -1.01
C THR A 292 0.48 -7.94 0.21
N SER A 293 1.70 -8.48 0.29
CA SER A 293 2.17 -9.29 1.40
C SER A 293 2.42 -8.47 2.66
N THR A 294 2.38 -9.11 3.83
CA THR A 294 2.72 -8.48 5.10
C THR A 294 4.19 -8.04 5.12
N GLY A 295 4.45 -6.81 5.58
CA GLY A 295 5.79 -6.23 5.58
C GLY A 295 6.29 -5.79 4.21
N SER A 296 5.36 -5.52 3.28
CA SER A 296 5.62 -4.93 1.97
C SER A 296 5.31 -3.42 1.94
N THR A 297 5.58 -2.79 0.82
CA THR A 297 5.34 -1.37 0.60
C THR A 297 3.87 -1.03 0.35
N GLY A 298 3.04 -1.94 -0.17
CA GLY A 298 1.62 -1.70 -0.46
C GLY A 298 0.69 -1.85 0.75
N GLY A 299 -0.57 -1.42 0.59
CA GLY A 299 -1.62 -1.46 1.61
C GLY A 299 -2.64 -2.60 1.45
N GLY A 300 -3.88 -2.38 1.83
CA GLY A 300 -5.00 -3.31 1.71
C GLY A 300 -4.96 -4.51 2.64
N VAL A 301 -5.93 -5.43 2.48
CA VAL A 301 -5.97 -6.69 3.20
C VAL A 301 -4.84 -7.58 2.70
N LYS A 302 -3.96 -8.00 3.60
CA LYS A 302 -2.74 -8.71 3.24
C LYS A 302 -3.00 -10.11 2.68
N THR A 303 -2.18 -10.52 1.70
CA THR A 303 -2.28 -11.86 1.09
C THR A 303 -2.24 -12.99 2.10
N SER A 304 -1.43 -12.86 3.16
CA SER A 304 -1.37 -13.81 4.27
C SER A 304 -2.68 -13.89 5.06
N THR A 305 -3.41 -12.77 5.19
CA THR A 305 -4.71 -12.72 5.85
C THR A 305 -5.76 -13.51 5.04
N VAL A 306 -5.82 -13.27 3.73
CA VAL A 306 -6.73 -14.00 2.83
C VAL A 306 -6.38 -15.50 2.81
N PHE A 307 -5.09 -15.85 2.74
CA PHE A 307 -4.65 -17.23 2.80
C PHE A 307 -5.06 -17.93 4.11
N ALA A 308 -4.90 -17.24 5.25
CA ALA A 308 -5.31 -17.76 6.55
C ALA A 308 -6.83 -17.97 6.64
N LEU A 309 -7.63 -17.06 6.03
CA LEU A 309 -9.09 -17.23 5.96
C LEU A 309 -9.48 -18.44 5.13
N VAL A 310 -8.92 -18.59 3.93
CA VAL A 310 -9.23 -19.74 3.04
C VAL A 310 -8.92 -21.07 3.75
N LEU A 311 -7.75 -21.17 4.40
CA LEU A 311 -7.42 -22.38 5.17
C LEU A 311 -8.33 -22.57 6.38
N GLY A 312 -8.72 -21.49 7.06
CA GLY A 312 -9.65 -21.54 8.19
C GLY A 312 -11.05 -22.00 7.78
N VAL A 313 -11.59 -21.47 6.69
CA VAL A 313 -12.87 -21.91 6.10
C VAL A 313 -12.77 -23.39 5.72
N ARG A 314 -11.73 -23.80 5.00
CA ARG A 314 -11.52 -25.20 4.64
C ARG A 314 -11.50 -26.10 5.88
N ARG A 315 -10.84 -25.67 6.97
CA ARG A 315 -10.82 -26.44 8.22
C ARG A 315 -12.21 -26.67 8.80
N VAL A 316 -13.06 -25.63 8.80
CA VAL A 316 -14.40 -25.69 9.37
C VAL A 316 -15.33 -26.53 8.48
N THR A 317 -15.24 -26.36 7.16
CA THR A 317 -16.15 -27.03 6.22
C THR A 317 -15.81 -28.50 5.94
N THR A 318 -14.52 -28.86 5.96
CA THR A 318 -14.06 -30.22 5.64
C THR A 318 -13.52 -31.00 6.83
N ASN A 319 -13.51 -30.41 8.02
CA ASN A 319 -12.88 -30.94 9.23
C ASN A 319 -11.40 -31.34 9.03
N ALA A 320 -10.76 -30.81 7.96
CA ALA A 320 -9.37 -31.04 7.65
C ALA A 320 -8.45 -30.18 8.52
N ARG A 321 -7.20 -30.61 8.70
CA ARG A 321 -6.21 -29.77 9.38
C ARG A 321 -5.88 -28.54 8.52
N ALA A 322 -5.76 -27.36 9.15
CA ALA A 322 -5.31 -26.14 8.47
C ALA A 322 -3.79 -26.21 8.25
N GLU A 323 -3.37 -26.97 7.28
CA GLU A 323 -1.94 -27.22 6.96
C GLU A 323 -1.63 -26.75 5.55
N ALA A 324 -0.48 -26.10 5.38
CA ALA A 324 0.07 -25.72 4.09
C ALA A 324 1.60 -25.73 4.12
N PHE A 325 2.24 -26.15 3.04
CA PHE A 325 3.70 -26.19 2.89
C PHE A 325 4.42 -26.95 4.02
N HIS A 326 3.79 -27.99 4.58
CA HIS A 326 4.26 -28.80 5.72
C HIS A 326 4.26 -28.06 7.09
N TYR A 327 3.45 -27.01 7.21
CA TYR A 327 3.25 -26.26 8.47
C TYR A 327 1.77 -26.22 8.83
N SER A 328 1.47 -26.26 10.12
CA SER A 328 0.11 -26.07 10.66
C SER A 328 -0.13 -24.61 10.99
N LEU A 329 -1.31 -24.08 10.59
CA LEU A 329 -1.71 -22.73 10.90
C LEU A 329 -2.28 -22.63 12.33
N PRO A 330 -1.77 -21.72 13.20
CA PRO A 330 -2.32 -21.51 14.53
C PRO A 330 -3.80 -21.08 14.46
N PRO A 331 -4.69 -21.59 15.35
CA PRO A 331 -6.11 -21.19 15.38
C PRO A 331 -6.32 -19.68 15.54
N LEU A 332 -5.43 -19.02 16.29
CA LEU A 332 -5.44 -17.57 16.47
C LEU A 332 -5.24 -16.79 15.17
N ALA A 333 -4.49 -17.33 14.21
CA ALA A 333 -4.25 -16.68 12.93
C ALA A 333 -5.57 -16.53 12.13
N PHE A 334 -6.42 -17.56 12.13
CA PHE A 334 -7.74 -17.49 11.49
C PHE A 334 -8.64 -16.44 12.16
N ARG A 335 -8.71 -16.43 13.51
CA ARG A 335 -9.51 -15.43 14.23
C ARG A 335 -9.04 -14.00 13.94
N LYS A 336 -7.74 -13.75 13.95
CA LYS A 336 -7.18 -12.43 13.59
C LYS A 336 -7.50 -12.06 12.15
N ALA A 337 -7.37 -12.99 11.21
CA ALA A 337 -7.68 -12.76 9.81
C ALA A 337 -9.15 -12.39 9.60
N ALA A 338 -10.08 -13.09 10.26
CA ALA A 338 -11.51 -12.79 10.21
C ALA A 338 -11.81 -11.37 10.72
N VAL A 339 -11.26 -10.99 11.88
CA VAL A 339 -11.42 -9.63 12.43
C VAL A 339 -10.91 -8.56 11.47
N VAL A 340 -9.73 -8.75 10.88
CA VAL A 340 -9.15 -7.79 9.93
C VAL A 340 -10.07 -7.59 8.72
N VAL A 341 -10.62 -8.67 8.16
CA VAL A 341 -11.50 -8.57 6.99
C VAL A 341 -12.85 -7.96 7.33
N VAL A 342 -13.45 -8.31 8.48
CA VAL A 342 -14.71 -7.68 8.93
C VAL A 342 -14.52 -6.18 9.14
N LEU A 343 -13.44 -5.75 9.79
CA LEU A 343 -13.13 -4.33 9.99
C LEU A 343 -12.86 -3.61 8.66
N ALA A 344 -12.18 -4.26 7.71
CA ALA A 344 -11.93 -3.69 6.39
C ALA A 344 -13.23 -3.47 5.60
N ILE A 345 -14.12 -4.47 5.57
CA ILE A 345 -15.42 -4.36 4.90
C ILE A 345 -16.27 -3.27 5.58
N ALA A 346 -16.27 -3.24 6.91
CA ALA A 346 -17.03 -2.22 7.66
C ALA A 346 -16.53 -0.81 7.34
N ASP A 347 -15.21 -0.59 7.32
CA ASP A 347 -14.62 0.72 6.98
C ASP A 347 -15.01 1.16 5.56
N ILE A 348 -14.88 0.27 4.57
CA ILE A 348 -15.25 0.57 3.17
C ILE A 348 -16.73 0.88 3.04
N VAL A 349 -17.62 0.08 3.65
CA VAL A 349 -19.07 0.29 3.55
C VAL A 349 -19.50 1.57 4.25
N ILE A 350 -19.00 1.82 5.46
CA ILE A 350 -19.32 3.03 6.22
C ILE A 350 -18.81 4.27 5.51
N SER A 351 -17.57 4.26 5.04
CA SER A 351 -16.98 5.40 4.34
C SER A 351 -17.67 5.68 3.00
N THR A 352 -18.06 4.62 2.24
CA THR A 352 -18.88 4.77 1.03
C THR A 352 -20.21 5.40 1.33
N PHE A 353 -20.89 4.94 2.39
CA PHE A 353 -22.19 5.53 2.81
C PHE A 353 -22.05 7.01 3.16
N ILE A 354 -21.02 7.37 3.94
CA ILE A 354 -20.79 8.77 4.32
C ILE A 354 -20.43 9.60 3.08
N LEU A 355 -19.63 9.07 2.16
CA LEU A 355 -19.28 9.75 0.90
C LEU A 355 -20.51 10.06 0.05
N LEU A 356 -21.44 9.11 -0.10
CA LEU A 356 -22.69 9.30 -0.84
C LEU A 356 -23.62 10.34 -0.20
N LEU A 357 -23.57 10.52 1.13
CA LEU A 357 -24.33 11.58 1.82
C LEU A 357 -23.74 12.97 1.54
N VAL A 358 -22.43 13.06 1.35
CA VAL A 358 -21.71 14.32 1.21
C VAL A 358 -21.54 14.72 -0.27
N CYS A 359 -21.45 13.73 -1.17
CA CYS A 359 -21.33 13.87 -2.62
C CYS A 359 -22.48 13.10 -3.30
N PRO A 360 -23.73 13.58 -3.25
CA PRO A 360 -24.91 12.87 -3.74
C PRO A 360 -24.96 12.71 -5.27
N GLU A 361 -24.11 13.41 -6.00
CA GLU A 361 -23.93 13.29 -7.44
C GLU A 361 -23.21 12.01 -7.88
N LEU A 362 -22.50 11.35 -6.96
CA LEU A 362 -21.77 10.13 -7.27
C LEU A 362 -22.70 8.92 -7.32
N SER A 363 -22.48 8.06 -8.30
CA SER A 363 -23.10 6.72 -8.32
C SER A 363 -22.50 5.82 -7.22
N LEU A 364 -23.26 4.78 -6.84
CA LEU A 364 -22.76 3.79 -5.88
C LEU A 364 -21.44 3.13 -6.34
N ALA A 365 -21.32 2.84 -7.64
CA ALA A 365 -20.12 2.22 -8.19
C ALA A 365 -18.89 3.13 -8.08
N GLU A 366 -19.05 4.41 -8.37
CA GLU A 366 -18.01 5.42 -8.24
C GLU A 366 -17.57 5.59 -6.78
N ALA A 367 -18.52 5.86 -5.89
CA ALA A 367 -18.23 6.06 -4.47
C ALA A 367 -17.61 4.81 -3.82
N PHE A 368 -18.11 3.61 -4.16
CA PHE A 368 -17.56 2.35 -3.64
C PHE A 368 -16.13 2.09 -4.16
N THR A 369 -15.89 2.34 -5.45
CA THR A 369 -14.56 2.18 -6.05
C THR A 369 -13.56 3.15 -5.43
N GLU A 370 -13.95 4.41 -5.23
CA GLU A 370 -13.12 5.45 -4.62
C GLU A 370 -12.73 5.09 -3.18
N MET A 371 -13.71 4.69 -2.34
CA MET A 371 -13.44 4.30 -0.95
C MET A 371 -12.68 2.98 -0.85
N MET A 372 -12.96 2.02 -1.73
CA MET A 372 -12.17 0.79 -1.85
C MET A 372 -10.72 1.12 -2.18
N SER A 373 -10.50 1.97 -3.18
CA SER A 373 -9.16 2.40 -3.62
C SER A 373 -8.42 3.16 -2.52
N ALA A 374 -9.09 4.08 -1.84
CA ALA A 374 -8.53 4.81 -0.72
C ALA A 374 -8.13 3.87 0.44
N PHE A 375 -9.01 2.95 0.85
CA PHE A 375 -8.75 1.99 1.93
C PHE A 375 -7.64 1.00 1.57
N THR A 376 -7.67 0.46 0.36
CA THR A 376 -6.67 -0.52 -0.07
C THR A 376 -5.37 0.13 -0.53
N THR A 377 -5.33 1.47 -0.56
CA THR A 377 -4.20 2.29 -1.00
C THR A 377 -3.67 1.86 -2.36
N VAL A 378 -4.58 1.78 -3.36
CA VAL A 378 -4.26 1.34 -4.73
C VAL A 378 -4.13 2.51 -5.70
N GLY A 379 -5.04 3.50 -5.64
CA GLY A 379 -4.97 4.69 -6.48
C GLY A 379 -5.81 4.64 -7.76
N LEU A 380 -6.56 3.57 -8.01
CA LEU A 380 -7.49 3.50 -9.13
C LEU A 380 -8.77 4.28 -8.83
N SER A 381 -9.24 5.07 -9.78
CA SER A 381 -10.48 5.85 -9.67
C SER A 381 -11.24 5.82 -11.00
N LEU A 382 -12.57 5.91 -10.93
CA LEU A 382 -13.45 6.11 -12.08
C LEU A 382 -13.52 7.59 -12.52
N GLY A 383 -12.46 8.37 -12.28
CA GLY A 383 -12.42 9.81 -12.57
C GLY A 383 -13.01 10.68 -11.46
N THR A 384 -13.50 10.09 -10.38
CA THR A 384 -14.24 10.76 -9.31
C THR A 384 -13.37 11.55 -8.34
N THR A 385 -12.09 11.18 -8.18
CA THR A 385 -11.18 11.82 -7.21
C THR A 385 -11.09 13.34 -7.38
N ALA A 386 -11.01 13.82 -8.64
CA ALA A 386 -10.91 15.25 -8.93
C ALA A 386 -12.21 16.02 -8.71
N SER A 387 -13.38 15.35 -8.72
CA SER A 387 -14.70 15.95 -8.51
C SER A 387 -15.16 15.96 -7.06
N LEU A 388 -14.39 15.35 -6.14
CA LEU A 388 -14.72 15.32 -4.71
C LEU A 388 -14.81 16.74 -4.13
N ASN A 389 -15.89 17.01 -3.40
CA ASN A 389 -15.98 18.21 -2.59
C ASN A 389 -15.03 18.16 -1.37
N GLU A 390 -14.86 19.25 -0.64
CA GLU A 390 -13.93 19.35 0.49
C GLU A 390 -14.14 18.26 1.56
N TRP A 391 -15.40 17.92 1.86
CA TRP A 391 -15.74 16.87 2.83
C TRP A 391 -15.41 15.48 2.29
N GLY A 392 -15.68 15.22 1.00
CA GLY A 392 -15.31 13.97 0.35
C GLY A 392 -13.79 13.73 0.35
N LYS A 393 -13.01 14.80 0.11
CA LYS A 393 -11.55 14.77 0.23
C LYS A 393 -11.10 14.39 1.65
N LEU A 394 -11.69 15.02 2.69
CA LEU A 394 -11.35 14.72 4.09
C LEU A 394 -11.70 13.29 4.49
N ILE A 395 -12.85 12.77 4.04
CA ILE A 395 -13.23 11.36 4.26
C ILE A 395 -12.21 10.44 3.61
N SER A 396 -11.87 10.68 2.35
CA SER A 396 -10.89 9.87 1.62
C SER A 396 -9.51 9.90 2.30
N ILE A 397 -9.06 11.06 2.82
CA ILE A 397 -7.84 11.20 3.62
C ILE A 397 -7.88 10.26 4.85
N LEU A 398 -8.97 10.25 5.59
CA LEU A 398 -9.11 9.39 6.77
C LEU A 398 -9.07 7.92 6.36
N VAL A 399 -9.75 7.54 5.29
CA VAL A 399 -9.79 6.17 4.79
C VAL A 399 -8.41 5.71 4.30
N MET A 400 -7.65 6.56 3.59
CA MET A 400 -6.26 6.26 3.20
C MET A 400 -5.36 6.00 4.42
N LEU A 401 -5.49 6.81 5.48
CA LEU A 401 -4.74 6.62 6.73
C LEU A 401 -5.14 5.31 7.44
N THR A 402 -6.44 4.98 7.49
CA THR A 402 -6.92 3.72 8.11
C THR A 402 -6.41 2.50 7.35
N GLY A 403 -6.49 2.54 6.03
CA GLY A 403 -6.00 1.47 5.16
C GLY A 403 -4.48 1.25 5.28
N ARG A 404 -3.71 2.33 5.33
CA ARG A 404 -2.24 2.26 5.45
C ARG A 404 -1.77 1.74 6.79
N MET A 405 -2.34 2.22 7.90
CA MET A 405 -2.00 1.78 9.24
C MET A 405 -2.51 0.37 9.56
N GLY A 406 -3.52 -0.06 8.84
CA GLY A 406 -4.24 -1.31 9.03
C GLY A 406 -5.39 -1.20 10.03
N PRO A 407 -6.55 -1.79 9.71
CA PRO A 407 -7.78 -1.64 10.51
C PRO A 407 -7.63 -2.16 11.93
N MET A 408 -6.86 -3.23 12.15
CA MET A 408 -6.57 -3.76 13.49
C MET A 408 -5.76 -2.78 14.35
N THR A 409 -4.80 -2.08 13.76
CA THR A 409 -3.97 -1.09 14.47
C THR A 409 -4.84 0.06 14.98
N ILE A 410 -5.76 0.55 14.14
CA ILE A 410 -6.67 1.63 14.52
C ILE A 410 -7.67 1.17 15.58
N ALA A 411 -8.29 -0.01 15.38
CA ALA A 411 -9.23 -0.56 16.35
C ALA A 411 -8.60 -0.73 17.75
N THR A 412 -7.30 -1.10 17.81
CA THR A 412 -6.57 -1.28 19.07
C THR A 412 -5.95 0.00 19.63
N ALA A 413 -5.87 1.08 18.85
CA ALA A 413 -5.30 2.35 19.30
C ALA A 413 -6.04 2.95 20.50
N TRP A 414 -7.35 2.78 20.56
CA TRP A 414 -8.23 3.32 21.58
C TRP A 414 -8.64 2.30 22.64
N TYR A 415 -8.29 1.01 22.46
CA TYR A 415 -8.67 -0.05 23.40
C TYR A 415 -7.66 -0.14 24.54
N PHE A 416 -8.14 0.08 25.77
CA PHE A 416 -7.42 -0.20 27.00
C PHE A 416 -7.85 -1.58 27.48
N TYR A 417 -6.96 -2.55 27.41
CA TYR A 417 -7.22 -3.86 27.97
C TYR A 417 -6.97 -3.81 29.48
N GLU A 418 -8.04 -3.82 30.28
CA GLU A 418 -7.97 -4.20 31.69
C GLU A 418 -8.26 -5.70 31.77
N GLU A 419 -7.33 -6.47 32.29
CA GLU A 419 -7.60 -7.88 32.61
C GLU A 419 -8.69 -7.92 33.68
N THR A 420 -9.91 -8.23 33.28
CA THR A 420 -10.99 -8.51 34.23
C THR A 420 -10.68 -9.81 34.95
N ARG A 421 -10.57 -9.73 36.28
CA ARG A 421 -10.30 -10.88 37.13
C ARG A 421 -11.48 -11.86 37.23
N ALA A 422 -12.68 -11.41 36.84
CA ALA A 422 -13.88 -12.22 36.80
C ALA A 422 -14.24 -12.58 35.36
N ARG A 423 -14.52 -13.86 35.09
CA ARG A 423 -15.03 -14.35 33.80
C ARG A 423 -16.47 -14.77 34.01
N TYR A 424 -17.36 -14.34 33.09
CA TYR A 424 -18.71 -14.88 33.02
C TYR A 424 -18.67 -16.29 32.44
N PRO A 425 -19.64 -17.17 32.83
CA PRO A 425 -19.78 -18.50 32.22
C PRO A 425 -20.05 -18.37 30.71
N GLU A 426 -19.57 -19.33 29.94
CA GLU A 426 -19.79 -19.35 28.48
C GLU A 426 -21.27 -19.66 28.18
N GLY A 427 -21.91 -18.80 27.43
CA GLY A 427 -23.28 -19.00 26.90
C GLY A 427 -23.23 -19.58 25.49
N ASN A 428 -24.22 -20.41 25.14
CA ASN A 428 -24.35 -20.95 23.79
C ASN A 428 -25.09 -19.96 22.89
N VAL A 429 -24.46 -19.59 21.77
CA VAL A 429 -25.09 -18.83 20.66
C VAL A 429 -25.09 -19.73 19.43
N THR A 430 -26.26 -19.92 18.84
CA THR A 430 -26.41 -20.68 17.59
C THR A 430 -25.85 -19.83 16.45
N VAL A 431 -24.82 -20.34 15.79
CA VAL A 431 -24.27 -19.74 14.57
C VAL A 431 -24.72 -20.61 13.42
N GLY A 432 -25.41 -20.00 12.42
CA GLY A 432 -26.01 -20.68 11.27
C GLY A 432 -25.02 -21.33 10.32
#